data_ea2d70a48790a907491acfcbfebd8535
#
_entry.id   ea2d70a48790a907491acfcbfebd8535
#
_cell.length_a   1.000
_cell.length_b   1.000
_cell.length_c   1.000
_cell.angle_alpha   90.00
_cell.angle_beta   90.00
_cell.angle_gamma   90.00
#
_symmetry.space_group_name_H-M   'P 1'
#
loop_
_entity.id
_entity.type
_entity.pdbx_description
1 polymer ?
#
loop_
_entity_poly.entity_id
_entity_poly.type
_entity_poly.pdbx_seq_one_letter_code
_entity_poly.pdbx_strand_id
1 'polypeptide(L)'
;MCIRDSCQSLEDLAEISDILVSVLPGGAETDNLINANVLKKLGPSGVFINVGRGNSVDDEALIEALRSGAVRAAGLDVYKSEPQIPDAYQTLENVILLPHIGSATVETRRAMGNLVFDNIRAFLEHDTLVSEVM
;
A
#
# COMPACT_ATOMS: atom_id res chain seq x y z
N MET A 1 -4.76 -13.90 18.01
CA MET A 1 -4.84 -15.07 17.11
C MET A 1 -4.93 -14.50 15.69
N CYS A 2 -3.92 -14.73 14.85
CA CYS A 2 -4.03 -14.31 13.45
C CYS A 2 -4.83 -15.37 12.71
N ILE A 3 -6.03 -15.02 12.27
CA ILE A 3 -6.82 -15.84 11.37
C ILE A 3 -6.40 -15.44 9.96
N ARG A 4 -5.93 -16.40 9.17
CA ARG A 4 -5.66 -16.21 7.74
C ARG A 4 -6.76 -16.93 6.98
N ASP A 5 -7.78 -16.20 6.63
CA ASP A 5 -8.81 -16.66 5.71
C ASP A 5 -8.47 -16.19 4.31
N SER A 6 -8.87 -16.96 3.31
CA SER A 6 -8.73 -16.59 1.89
C SER A 6 -10.10 -16.27 1.31
N CYS A 7 -10.20 -15.14 0.62
CA CYS A 7 -11.34 -14.82 -0.22
C CYS A 7 -11.07 -15.27 -1.67
N GLN A 8 -12.11 -15.51 -2.45
CA GLN A 8 -11.96 -15.94 -3.84
C GLN A 8 -11.64 -14.78 -4.78
N SER A 9 -12.03 -13.56 -4.38
CA SER A 9 -11.74 -12.33 -5.13
C SER A 9 -11.41 -11.18 -4.18
N LEU A 10 -10.85 -10.11 -4.74
CA LEU A 10 -10.57 -8.87 -4.02
C LEU A 10 -11.89 -8.15 -3.64
N GLU A 11 -12.89 -8.24 -4.49
CA GLU A 11 -14.23 -7.71 -4.23
C GLU A 11 -14.89 -8.39 -3.05
N ASP A 12 -14.79 -9.73 -2.95
CA ASP A 12 -15.34 -10.49 -1.80
C ASP A 12 -14.62 -10.09 -0.51
N LEU A 13 -13.29 -9.91 -0.57
CA LEU A 13 -12.50 -9.43 0.56
C LEU A 13 -12.96 -8.02 0.99
N ALA A 14 -13.15 -7.12 0.03
CA ALA A 14 -13.58 -5.75 0.31
C ALA A 14 -14.97 -5.72 0.96
N GLU A 15 -15.91 -6.55 0.48
CA GLU A 15 -17.30 -6.59 0.97
C GLU A 15 -17.43 -7.01 2.44
N ILE A 16 -16.53 -7.88 2.92
CA ILE A 16 -16.52 -8.33 4.32
C ILE A 16 -15.58 -7.56 5.24
N SER A 17 -14.88 -6.55 4.70
CA SER A 17 -13.88 -5.79 5.44
C SER A 17 -14.42 -4.47 5.95
N ASP A 18 -14.14 -4.14 7.22
CA ASP A 18 -14.30 -2.79 7.75
C ASP A 18 -13.11 -1.90 7.37
N ILE A 19 -11.92 -2.51 7.28
CA ILE A 19 -10.66 -1.84 6.92
C ILE A 19 -9.93 -2.71 5.89
N LEU A 20 -9.74 -2.18 4.69
CA LEU A 20 -8.96 -2.82 3.63
C LEU A 20 -7.56 -2.22 3.56
N VAL A 21 -6.53 -3.04 3.81
CA VAL A 21 -5.12 -2.60 3.79
C VAL A 21 -4.41 -3.19 2.58
N SER A 22 -3.92 -2.33 1.69
CA SER A 22 -3.07 -2.72 0.57
C SER A 22 -1.60 -2.71 0.99
N VAL A 23 -0.95 -3.87 0.84
CA VAL A 23 0.49 -4.08 1.00
C VAL A 23 1.10 -4.67 -0.29
N LEU A 24 0.43 -4.46 -1.41
CA LEU A 24 0.80 -5.04 -2.70
C LEU A 24 2.15 -4.49 -3.20
N PRO A 25 2.97 -5.32 -3.82
CA PRO A 25 4.17 -4.87 -4.52
C PRO A 25 3.77 -4.04 -5.75
N GLY A 26 4.69 -3.23 -6.26
CA GLY A 26 4.51 -2.57 -7.55
C GLY A 26 4.71 -3.54 -8.70
N GLY A 27 4.10 -3.23 -9.84
CA GLY A 27 4.24 -4.00 -11.07
C GLY A 27 2.96 -3.98 -11.91
N ALA A 28 3.06 -4.45 -13.15
CA ALA A 28 1.94 -4.45 -14.08
C ALA A 28 0.77 -5.33 -13.61
N GLU A 29 1.06 -6.40 -12.88
CA GLU A 29 0.05 -7.32 -12.36
C GLU A 29 -0.81 -6.73 -11.24
N THR A 30 -0.30 -5.70 -10.57
CA THR A 30 -1.00 -5.03 -9.46
C THR A 30 -1.53 -3.66 -9.84
N ASP A 31 -1.32 -3.21 -11.09
CA ASP A 31 -1.71 -1.87 -11.52
C ASP A 31 -3.24 -1.70 -11.50
N ASN A 32 -3.70 -0.66 -10.77
CA ASN A 32 -5.11 -0.33 -10.58
C ASN A 32 -6.00 -1.50 -10.08
N LEU A 33 -5.44 -2.45 -9.31
CA LEU A 33 -6.22 -3.53 -8.70
C LEU A 33 -7.31 -2.99 -7.75
N ILE A 34 -6.97 -1.96 -6.97
CA ILE A 34 -7.96 -1.25 -6.14
C ILE A 34 -8.67 -0.25 -7.03
N ASN A 35 -9.71 -0.72 -7.67
CA ASN A 35 -10.54 0.02 -8.62
C ASN A 35 -11.91 0.42 -8.02
N ALA A 36 -12.74 1.07 -8.83
CA ALA A 36 -14.07 1.53 -8.41
C ALA A 36 -14.97 0.39 -7.88
N ASN A 37 -14.88 -0.83 -8.42
CA ASN A 37 -15.70 -1.96 -7.96
C ASN A 37 -15.29 -2.41 -6.56
N VAL A 38 -13.99 -2.55 -6.31
CA VAL A 38 -13.44 -2.90 -4.99
C VAL A 38 -13.83 -1.84 -3.95
N LEU A 39 -13.66 -0.55 -4.27
CA LEU A 39 -14.03 0.55 -3.38
C LEU A 39 -15.53 0.61 -3.10
N LYS A 40 -16.36 0.35 -4.09
CA LYS A 40 -17.82 0.24 -3.92
C LYS A 40 -18.22 -0.92 -3.00
N LYS A 41 -17.52 -2.05 -3.08
CA LYS A 41 -17.75 -3.22 -2.21
C LYS A 41 -17.33 -2.96 -0.78
N LEU A 42 -16.24 -2.22 -0.57
CA LEU A 42 -15.80 -1.79 0.76
C LEU A 42 -16.86 -0.92 1.45
N GLY A 43 -17.53 -0.07 0.68
CA GLY A 43 -18.75 0.62 1.10
C GLY A 43 -18.53 1.83 2.02
N PRO A 44 -19.67 2.52 2.36
CA PRO A 44 -19.63 3.84 3.01
C PRO A 44 -19.17 3.82 4.47
N SER A 45 -19.04 2.66 5.09
CA SER A 45 -18.47 2.51 6.44
C SER A 45 -16.98 2.09 6.39
N GLY A 46 -16.50 1.68 5.23
CA GLY A 46 -15.16 1.13 5.05
C GLY A 46 -14.06 2.17 5.08
N VAL A 47 -12.87 1.74 5.49
CA VAL A 47 -11.62 2.53 5.46
C VAL A 47 -10.63 1.83 4.56
N PHE A 48 -10.02 2.57 3.64
CA PHE A 48 -8.96 2.07 2.78
C PHE A 48 -7.59 2.59 3.23
N ILE A 49 -6.58 1.71 3.30
CA ILE A 49 -5.20 2.07 3.67
C ILE A 49 -4.25 1.52 2.61
N ASN A 50 -3.35 2.36 2.09
CA ASN A 50 -2.29 1.92 1.19
C ASN A 50 -0.90 2.23 1.76
N VAL A 51 -0.17 1.17 2.10
CA VAL A 51 1.24 1.20 2.52
C VAL A 51 2.12 0.31 1.62
N GLY A 52 1.58 -0.14 0.51
CA GLY A 52 2.27 -0.93 -0.50
C GLY A 52 2.94 -0.07 -1.56
N ARG A 53 2.26 0.09 -2.71
CA ARG A 53 2.70 0.94 -3.82
C ARG A 53 1.52 1.70 -4.42
N GLY A 54 1.77 2.94 -4.84
CA GLY A 54 0.73 3.84 -5.34
C GLY A 54 0.04 3.34 -6.61
N ASN A 55 0.76 2.67 -7.51
CA ASN A 55 0.19 2.14 -8.74
C ASN A 55 -0.88 1.06 -8.54
N SER A 56 -0.95 0.44 -7.36
CA SER A 56 -2.00 -0.55 -7.06
C SER A 56 -3.40 0.05 -6.95
N VAL A 57 -3.52 1.37 -6.90
CA VAL A 57 -4.78 2.09 -6.73
C VAL A 57 -5.10 2.90 -7.98
N ASP A 58 -6.36 2.86 -8.38
CA ASP A 58 -6.94 3.82 -9.32
C ASP A 58 -7.25 5.11 -8.55
N ASP A 59 -6.37 6.13 -8.68
CA ASP A 59 -6.48 7.38 -7.96
C ASP A 59 -7.79 8.12 -8.25
N GLU A 60 -8.27 8.11 -9.51
CA GLU A 60 -9.52 8.76 -9.89
C GLU A 60 -10.71 8.11 -9.20
N ALA A 61 -10.74 6.77 -9.19
CA ALA A 61 -11.78 6.01 -8.53
C ALA A 61 -11.77 6.23 -7.00
N LEU A 62 -10.60 6.27 -6.37
CA LEU A 62 -10.49 6.51 -4.93
C LEU A 62 -10.91 7.94 -4.55
N ILE A 63 -10.47 8.93 -5.30
CA ILE A 63 -10.84 10.34 -5.08
C ILE A 63 -12.36 10.51 -5.19
N GLU A 64 -12.98 9.91 -6.20
CA GLU A 64 -14.44 9.98 -6.37
C GLU A 64 -15.17 9.22 -5.25
N ALA A 65 -14.69 8.04 -4.84
CA ALA A 65 -15.27 7.28 -3.75
C ALA A 65 -15.21 8.03 -2.41
N LEU A 66 -14.11 8.74 -2.13
CA LEU A 66 -13.96 9.58 -0.94
C LEU A 66 -14.85 10.81 -0.99
N ARG A 67 -14.92 11.48 -2.15
CA ARG A 67 -15.72 12.71 -2.35
C ARG A 67 -17.22 12.43 -2.26
N SER A 68 -17.68 11.32 -2.83
CA SER A 68 -19.10 10.92 -2.79
C SER A 68 -19.50 10.28 -1.46
N GLY A 69 -18.55 9.92 -0.59
CA GLY A 69 -18.81 9.16 0.62
C GLY A 69 -19.10 7.68 0.37
N ALA A 70 -18.77 7.15 -0.81
CA ALA A 70 -18.84 5.72 -1.11
C ALA A 70 -17.82 4.89 -0.31
N VAL A 71 -16.73 5.54 0.15
CA VAL A 71 -15.77 5.04 1.14
C VAL A 71 -15.64 6.10 2.23
N ARG A 72 -15.64 5.67 3.49
CA ARG A 72 -15.62 6.58 4.64
C ARG A 72 -14.36 7.43 4.73
N ALA A 73 -13.21 6.80 4.60
CA ALA A 73 -11.91 7.46 4.74
C ALA A 73 -10.79 6.64 4.10
N ALA A 74 -9.66 7.29 3.84
CA ALA A 74 -8.44 6.60 3.43
C ALA A 74 -7.19 7.09 4.16
N GLY A 75 -6.16 6.22 4.25
CA GLY A 75 -4.81 6.54 4.68
C GLY A 75 -3.81 6.11 3.61
N LEU A 76 -3.03 7.05 3.08
CA LEU A 76 -2.12 6.81 1.97
C LEU A 76 -0.70 7.22 2.37
N ASP A 77 0.24 6.26 2.32
CA ASP A 77 1.67 6.52 2.51
C ASP A 77 2.44 6.47 1.18
N VAL A 78 1.78 6.05 0.09
CA VAL A 78 2.38 5.85 -1.23
C VAL A 78 1.49 6.39 -2.34
N TYR A 79 2.10 6.89 -3.43
CA TYR A 79 1.42 7.54 -4.54
C TYR A 79 1.97 7.05 -5.89
N LYS A 80 1.16 7.15 -6.95
CA LYS A 80 1.52 6.68 -8.29
C LYS A 80 2.69 7.48 -8.89
N SER A 81 2.77 8.77 -8.60
CA SER A 81 3.74 9.72 -9.20
C SER A 81 4.65 10.38 -8.18
N GLU A 82 5.11 9.62 -7.17
CA GLU A 82 6.01 10.17 -6.13
C GLU A 82 7.19 10.95 -6.73
N PRO A 83 7.57 12.07 -6.11
CA PRO A 83 7.07 12.62 -4.85
C PRO A 83 5.79 13.49 -4.98
N GLN A 84 5.20 13.60 -6.16
CA GLN A 84 3.98 14.36 -6.38
C GLN A 84 2.77 13.60 -5.81
N ILE A 85 1.95 14.33 -5.02
CA ILE A 85 0.67 13.87 -4.54
C ILE A 85 -0.40 14.57 -5.37
N PRO A 86 -1.39 13.84 -5.94
CA PRO A 86 -2.47 14.48 -6.68
C PRO A 86 -3.18 15.55 -5.83
N ASP A 87 -3.30 16.77 -6.38
CA ASP A 87 -3.90 17.91 -5.66
C ASP A 87 -5.33 17.63 -5.17
N ALA A 88 -6.04 16.77 -5.88
CA ALA A 88 -7.38 16.38 -5.52
C ALA A 88 -7.47 15.71 -4.13
N TYR A 89 -6.45 14.93 -3.72
CA TYR A 89 -6.39 14.37 -2.37
C TYR A 89 -6.26 15.44 -1.29
N GLN A 90 -5.52 16.51 -1.57
CA GLN A 90 -5.26 17.59 -0.61
C GLN A 90 -6.53 18.41 -0.28
N THR A 91 -7.56 18.29 -1.09
CA THR A 91 -8.85 18.97 -0.90
C THR A 91 -9.88 18.14 -0.13
N LEU A 92 -9.57 16.89 0.18
CA LEU A 92 -10.48 15.97 0.89
C LEU A 92 -10.23 16.01 2.40
N GLU A 93 -11.31 16.02 3.19
CA GLU A 93 -11.23 16.04 4.66
C GLU A 93 -11.15 14.64 5.28
N ASN A 94 -11.43 13.59 4.49
CA ASN A 94 -11.49 12.20 4.92
C ASN A 94 -10.32 11.36 4.42
N VAL A 95 -9.17 11.98 4.17
CA VAL A 95 -7.93 11.28 3.79
C VAL A 95 -6.76 11.75 4.66
N ILE A 96 -5.91 10.80 5.08
CA ILE A 96 -4.62 11.07 5.72
C ILE A 96 -3.53 10.77 4.68
N LEU A 97 -2.65 11.74 4.47
CA LEU A 97 -1.55 11.66 3.50
C LEU A 97 -0.20 11.66 4.24
N LEU A 98 0.62 10.66 4.01
CA LEU A 98 1.97 10.54 4.55
C LEU A 98 2.99 10.49 3.41
N PRO A 99 4.22 10.98 3.60
CA PRO A 99 5.21 11.12 2.54
C PRO A 99 6.13 9.88 2.41
N HIS A 100 5.56 8.68 2.26
CA HIS A 100 6.26 7.40 2.11
C HIS A 100 7.23 7.14 3.28
N ILE A 101 6.70 7.12 4.49
CA ILE A 101 7.46 7.01 5.73
C ILE A 101 7.24 5.72 6.52
N GLY A 102 6.51 4.75 5.97
CA GLY A 102 6.18 3.50 6.65
C GLY A 102 7.39 2.73 7.21
N SER A 103 8.55 2.83 6.55
CA SER A 103 9.82 2.24 7.00
C SER A 103 10.86 3.27 7.45
N ALA A 104 10.49 4.54 7.66
CA ALA A 104 11.44 5.63 7.92
C ALA A 104 11.79 5.83 9.40
N THR A 105 11.82 4.77 10.21
CA THR A 105 12.36 4.84 11.57
C THR A 105 13.88 4.68 11.57
N VAL A 106 14.57 5.17 12.59
CA VAL A 106 16.03 5.05 12.75
C VAL A 106 16.45 3.58 12.76
N GLU A 107 15.71 2.75 13.49
CA GLU A 107 15.96 1.32 13.63
C GLU A 107 15.84 0.59 12.29
N THR A 108 14.74 0.84 11.57
CA THR A 108 14.50 0.20 10.27
C THR A 108 15.53 0.63 9.23
N ARG A 109 15.86 1.93 9.16
CA ARG A 109 16.88 2.44 8.24
C ARG A 109 18.26 1.84 8.52
N ARG A 110 18.62 1.69 9.80
CA ARG A 110 19.86 1.00 10.19
C ARG A 110 19.85 -0.47 9.83
N ALA A 111 18.74 -1.18 10.09
CA ALA A 111 18.61 -2.58 9.74
C ALA A 111 18.74 -2.82 8.23
N MET A 112 18.09 -1.99 7.41
CA MET A 112 18.22 -2.05 5.95
C MET A 112 19.68 -1.80 5.50
N GLY A 113 20.35 -0.77 6.04
CA GLY A 113 21.75 -0.47 5.73
C GLY A 113 22.69 -1.60 6.15
N ASN A 114 22.51 -2.18 7.33
CA ASN A 114 23.30 -3.31 7.80
C ASN A 114 23.11 -4.55 6.91
N LEU A 115 21.88 -4.84 6.49
CA LEU A 115 21.61 -5.97 5.60
C LEU A 115 22.34 -5.82 4.25
N VAL A 116 22.35 -4.62 3.68
CA VAL A 116 23.12 -4.34 2.45
C VAL A 116 24.61 -4.59 2.67
N PHE A 117 25.16 -4.06 3.77
CA PHE A 117 26.58 -4.26 4.12
C PHE A 117 26.91 -5.74 4.35
N ASP A 118 26.06 -6.48 5.06
CA ASP A 118 26.25 -7.90 5.33
C ASP A 118 26.20 -8.74 4.05
N ASN A 119 25.32 -8.42 3.09
CA ASN A 119 25.30 -9.08 1.78
C ASN A 119 26.57 -8.83 0.98
N ILE A 120 27.05 -7.57 0.94
CA ILE A 120 28.30 -7.23 0.25
C ILE A 120 29.46 -8.01 0.87
N ARG A 121 29.58 -8.02 2.19
CA ARG A 121 30.63 -8.74 2.90
C ARG A 121 30.59 -10.25 2.63
N ALA A 122 29.41 -10.87 2.77
CA ALA A 122 29.24 -12.30 2.54
C ALA A 122 29.58 -12.69 1.08
N PHE A 123 29.22 -11.85 0.13
CA PHE A 123 29.55 -12.06 -1.28
C PHE A 123 31.08 -11.99 -1.52
N LEU A 124 31.74 -10.98 -0.97
CA LEU A 124 33.21 -10.81 -1.14
C LEU A 124 34.03 -11.87 -0.42
N GLU A 125 33.57 -12.36 0.73
CA GLU A 125 34.36 -13.32 1.55
C GLU A 125 33.99 -14.78 1.21
N HIS A 126 32.75 -15.07 0.79
CA HIS A 126 32.23 -16.43 0.70
C HIS A 126 31.47 -16.75 -0.59
N ASP A 127 31.32 -15.76 -1.50
CA ASP A 127 30.49 -15.87 -2.71
C ASP A 127 29.04 -16.30 -2.43
N THR A 128 28.49 -15.80 -1.31
CA THR A 128 27.13 -16.09 -0.83
C THR A 128 26.37 -14.81 -0.50
N LEU A 129 25.05 -14.89 -0.37
CA LEU A 129 24.21 -13.80 0.10
C LEU A 129 23.53 -14.16 1.41
N VAL A 130 23.36 -13.18 2.29
CA VAL A 130 22.58 -13.31 3.54
C VAL A 130 21.09 -13.32 3.25
N SER A 131 20.68 -12.56 2.21
CA SER A 131 19.29 -12.48 1.77
C SER A 131 19.23 -12.54 0.25
N GLU A 132 18.97 -13.73 -0.27
CA GLU A 132 18.77 -13.95 -1.70
C GLU A 132 17.30 -13.70 -2.06
N VAL A 133 17.07 -12.99 -3.17
CA VAL A 133 15.73 -12.79 -3.74
C VAL A 133 15.57 -13.78 -4.88
N MET A 134 14.61 -14.70 -4.73
CA MET A 134 14.25 -15.66 -5.78
C MET A 134 13.23 -15.02 -6.74
#